data_95adb0c4bbf64eaad37a77e1f056fdc0
#
_entry.id   95adb0c4bbf64eaad37a77e1f056fdc0
#
_cell.length_a   1.000
_cell.length_b   1.000
_cell.length_c   1.000
_cell.angle_alpha   90.00
_cell.angle_beta   90.00
_cell.angle_gamma   90.00
#
_symmetry.space_group_name_H-M   'P 1'
#
loop_
_entity.id
_entity.type
_entity.pdbx_description
1 polymer ?
#
loop_
_entity_poly.entity_id
_entity_poly.type
_entity_poly.pdbx_seq_one_letter_code
_entity_poly.pdbx_strand_id
1 'polypeptide(L)'
;MSLEELYEHIDWRMNPEDERARERFERIAEFFGSISDVLPSGGRVLDLCAGTGIAGAALAKVTEARSLTLLDARRIDRDSAEKWLELARLKPELRLVQGDAREVGELVDEHDVVVLWGLTMPHFDPFDAVRLFAGVARVLGENGVFLIEDMDRVYWVMYRAGYKRFLVEGRKGDRTIASMHEGYDFVGGTFRRGYYVLPGFRKVGTVDFHYWDISTQLALGRIFFGEYGLVKREDHGIAGVGDVLIFKKPKGDVARLVAEDFGAPHSE
;
A
#
# COMPACT_ATOMS: atom_id res chain seq x y z
N MET A 1 13.10 7.98 15.99
CA MET A 1 12.93 6.52 15.76
C MET A 1 12.34 6.37 14.38
N SER A 2 12.96 5.54 13.55
CA SER A 2 12.51 5.29 12.18
C SER A 2 11.33 4.30 12.15
N LEU A 3 10.58 4.28 11.05
CA LEU A 3 9.56 3.26 10.79
C LEU A 3 10.16 1.84 10.87
N GLU A 4 11.43 1.69 10.49
CA GLU A 4 12.17 0.44 10.51
C GLU A 4 12.34 -0.12 11.94
N GLU A 5 12.68 0.72 12.92
CA GLU A 5 12.77 0.33 14.33
C GLU A 5 11.40 -0.10 14.91
N LEU A 6 10.30 0.53 14.47
CA LEU A 6 8.96 0.12 14.87
C LEU A 6 8.62 -1.29 14.37
N TYR A 7 8.97 -1.59 13.10
CA TYR A 7 8.73 -2.90 12.50
C TYR A 7 9.60 -4.03 13.10
N GLU A 8 10.68 -3.73 13.82
CA GLU A 8 11.40 -4.73 14.60
C GLU A 8 10.58 -5.25 15.79
N HIS A 9 9.68 -4.41 16.30
CA HIS A 9 8.84 -4.74 17.44
C HIS A 9 7.49 -5.34 17.05
N ILE A 10 7.01 -5.07 15.82
CA ILE A 10 5.71 -5.54 15.33
C ILE A 10 5.95 -6.53 14.19
N ASP A 11 5.36 -7.71 14.30
CA ASP A 11 5.50 -8.78 13.29
C ASP A 11 4.51 -8.58 12.13
N TRP A 12 4.67 -7.48 11.40
CA TRP A 12 3.87 -7.19 10.21
C TRP A 12 4.56 -7.59 8.90
N ARG A 13 5.82 -8.05 8.96
CA ARG A 13 6.55 -8.53 7.79
C ARG A 13 6.06 -9.92 7.39
N MET A 14 5.68 -10.06 6.14
CA MET A 14 5.36 -11.36 5.54
C MET A 14 6.64 -12.05 5.12
N ASN A 15 7.05 -13.08 5.87
CA ASN A 15 8.23 -13.87 5.53
C ASN A 15 7.83 -15.01 4.56
N PRO A 16 8.45 -15.15 3.38
CA PRO A 16 8.14 -16.24 2.43
C PRO A 16 8.39 -17.64 2.98
N GLU A 17 9.11 -17.78 4.09
CA GLU A 17 9.33 -19.05 4.78
C GLU A 17 8.14 -19.48 5.65
N ASP A 18 7.29 -18.52 6.06
CA ASP A 18 6.12 -18.80 6.90
C ASP A 18 4.95 -19.36 6.08
N GLU A 19 4.35 -20.44 6.56
CA GLU A 19 3.20 -21.06 5.92
C GLU A 19 2.02 -20.09 5.75
N ARG A 20 1.72 -19.31 6.80
CA ARG A 20 0.66 -18.29 6.75
C ARG A 20 0.91 -17.21 5.68
N ALA A 21 2.17 -16.82 5.49
CA ALA A 21 2.53 -15.85 4.47
C ALA A 21 2.39 -16.45 3.06
N ARG A 22 2.73 -17.73 2.88
CA ARG A 22 2.49 -18.47 1.60
C ARG A 22 1.00 -18.62 1.30
N GLU A 23 0.18 -18.96 2.28
CA GLU A 23 -1.27 -19.00 2.11
C GLU A 23 -1.82 -17.62 1.71
N ARG A 24 -1.30 -16.53 2.31
CA ARG A 24 -1.69 -15.18 1.94
C ARG A 24 -1.28 -14.86 0.51
N PHE A 25 -0.10 -15.26 0.07
CA PHE A 25 0.36 -15.11 -1.31
C PHE A 25 -0.60 -15.76 -2.30
N GLU A 26 -1.01 -17.01 -2.06
CA GLU A 26 -1.95 -17.71 -2.94
C GLU A 26 -3.34 -17.04 -2.97
N ARG A 27 -3.84 -16.54 -1.83
CA ARG A 27 -5.10 -15.78 -1.79
C ARG A 27 -5.02 -14.46 -2.56
N ILE A 28 -3.90 -13.75 -2.48
CA ILE A 28 -3.66 -12.54 -3.25
C ILE A 28 -3.62 -12.87 -4.75
N ALA A 29 -2.92 -13.95 -5.14
CA ALA A 29 -2.88 -14.41 -6.52
C ALA A 29 -4.26 -14.88 -7.01
N GLU A 30 -5.05 -15.56 -6.19
CA GLU A 30 -6.44 -15.93 -6.48
C GLU A 30 -7.29 -14.68 -6.76
N PHE A 31 -7.17 -13.67 -5.93
CA PHE A 31 -7.89 -12.40 -6.15
C PHE A 31 -7.48 -11.75 -7.47
N PHE A 32 -6.20 -11.59 -7.76
CA PHE A 32 -5.76 -11.01 -9.03
C PHE A 32 -6.21 -11.87 -10.22
N GLY A 33 -6.23 -13.19 -10.08
CA GLY A 33 -6.78 -14.10 -11.08
C GLY A 33 -8.27 -13.85 -11.37
N SER A 34 -9.06 -13.52 -10.34
CA SER A 34 -10.49 -13.24 -10.49
C SER A 34 -10.80 -11.94 -11.23
N ILE A 35 -9.83 -11.04 -11.34
CA ILE A 35 -9.93 -9.77 -12.07
C ILE A 35 -8.96 -9.70 -13.25
N SER A 36 -8.47 -10.83 -13.74
CA SER A 36 -7.46 -10.87 -14.81
C SER A 36 -7.90 -10.24 -16.12
N ASP A 37 -9.20 -10.18 -16.39
CA ASP A 37 -9.80 -9.52 -17.56
C ASP A 37 -9.56 -8.01 -17.60
N VAL A 38 -9.27 -7.38 -16.45
CA VAL A 38 -8.97 -5.95 -16.36
C VAL A 38 -7.47 -5.66 -16.24
N LEU A 39 -6.62 -6.68 -16.15
CA LEU A 39 -5.18 -6.55 -15.97
C LEU A 39 -4.42 -6.71 -17.29
N PRO A 40 -3.46 -5.82 -17.63
CA PRO A 40 -2.55 -6.05 -18.75
C PRO A 40 -1.68 -7.28 -18.52
N SER A 41 -1.51 -8.14 -19.54
CA SER A 41 -0.62 -9.31 -19.50
C SER A 41 0.76 -8.99 -20.08
N GLY A 42 1.81 -9.62 -19.56
CA GLY A 42 3.19 -9.50 -20.06
C GLY A 42 3.83 -8.13 -19.81
N GLY A 43 3.20 -7.30 -18.96
CA GLY A 43 3.59 -5.92 -18.71
C GLY A 43 4.67 -5.74 -17.64
N ARG A 44 4.83 -4.47 -17.24
CA ARG A 44 5.71 -4.01 -16.14
C ARG A 44 4.85 -3.77 -14.91
N VAL A 45 5.15 -4.46 -13.83
CA VAL A 45 4.45 -4.34 -12.55
C VAL A 45 5.25 -3.47 -11.58
N LEU A 46 4.59 -2.54 -10.91
CA LEU A 46 5.12 -1.75 -9.80
C LEU A 46 4.33 -2.05 -8.53
N ASP A 47 5.03 -2.47 -7.48
CA ASP A 47 4.47 -2.64 -6.14
C ASP A 47 4.96 -1.50 -5.25
N LEU A 48 4.02 -0.66 -4.79
CA LEU A 48 4.29 0.49 -3.93
C LEU A 48 4.14 0.11 -2.46
N CYS A 49 5.07 0.58 -1.63
CA CYS A 49 5.17 0.19 -0.23
C CYS A 49 5.27 -1.34 -0.08
N ALA A 50 6.07 -1.93 -0.96
CA ALA A 50 6.10 -3.36 -1.28
C ALA A 50 6.44 -4.28 -0.11
N GLY A 51 7.09 -3.75 0.95
CA GLY A 51 7.52 -4.56 2.09
C GLY A 51 8.49 -5.67 1.66
N THR A 52 8.02 -6.91 1.62
CA THR A 52 8.80 -8.06 1.13
C THR A 52 8.53 -8.41 -0.34
N GLY A 53 7.59 -7.72 -1.00
CA GLY A 53 7.22 -7.93 -2.40
C GLY A 53 6.15 -9.01 -2.64
N ILE A 54 5.42 -9.41 -1.60
CA ILE A 54 4.40 -10.48 -1.70
C ILE A 54 3.31 -10.14 -2.73
N ALA A 55 2.78 -8.90 -2.71
CA ALA A 55 1.70 -8.51 -3.61
C ALA A 55 2.21 -8.33 -5.04
N GLY A 56 3.36 -7.68 -5.23
CA GLY A 56 4.00 -7.54 -6.53
C GLY A 56 4.28 -8.87 -7.19
N ALA A 57 4.82 -9.85 -6.45
CA ALA A 57 5.09 -11.19 -6.97
C ALA A 57 3.81 -11.95 -7.33
N ALA A 58 2.74 -11.84 -6.50
CA ALA A 58 1.45 -12.45 -6.79
C ALA A 58 0.79 -11.83 -8.04
N LEU A 59 0.87 -10.50 -8.18
CA LEU A 59 0.38 -9.80 -9.37
C LEU A 59 1.20 -10.17 -10.61
N ALA A 60 2.53 -10.20 -10.49
CA ALA A 60 3.43 -10.62 -11.57
C ALA A 60 3.12 -12.05 -12.05
N LYS A 61 2.78 -12.99 -11.12
CA LYS A 61 2.36 -14.36 -11.44
C LYS A 61 1.12 -14.36 -12.33
N VAL A 62 0.11 -13.58 -12.00
CA VAL A 62 -1.16 -13.57 -12.74
C VAL A 62 -1.03 -12.86 -14.09
N THR A 63 -0.27 -11.78 -14.15
CA THR A 63 -0.09 -10.98 -15.36
C THR A 63 1.04 -11.49 -16.26
N GLU A 64 1.78 -12.54 -15.85
CA GLU A 64 2.99 -13.03 -16.55
C GLU A 64 3.99 -11.89 -16.81
N ALA A 65 4.21 -11.05 -15.79
CA ALA A 65 4.96 -9.82 -15.93
C ALA A 65 6.40 -10.04 -16.42
N ARG A 66 6.85 -9.19 -17.36
CA ARG A 66 8.25 -9.21 -17.84
C ARG A 66 9.21 -8.52 -16.87
N SER A 67 8.71 -7.55 -16.08
CA SER A 67 9.50 -6.90 -15.03
C SER A 67 8.65 -6.61 -13.81
N LEU A 68 9.30 -6.64 -12.64
CA LEU A 68 8.73 -6.30 -11.35
C LEU A 68 9.61 -5.25 -10.67
N THR A 69 9.05 -4.08 -10.42
CA THR A 69 9.69 -3.05 -9.59
C THR A 69 9.03 -3.05 -8.21
N LEU A 70 9.83 -3.19 -7.17
CA LEU A 70 9.39 -3.04 -5.78
C LEU A 70 9.91 -1.72 -5.24
N LEU A 71 9.01 -0.85 -4.77
CA LEU A 71 9.35 0.43 -4.16
C LEU A 71 8.88 0.45 -2.70
N ASP A 72 9.78 0.75 -1.77
CA ASP A 72 9.48 0.92 -0.35
C ASP A 72 10.39 2.00 0.26
N ALA A 73 9.88 2.75 1.23
CA ALA A 73 10.69 3.73 1.96
C ALA A 73 11.82 3.06 2.77
N ARG A 74 11.61 1.81 3.17
CA ARG A 74 12.58 0.97 3.86
C ARG A 74 13.40 0.17 2.83
N ARG A 75 14.56 -0.31 3.26
CA ARG A 75 15.33 -1.24 2.45
C ARG A 75 14.58 -2.55 2.24
N ILE A 76 14.37 -2.90 0.98
CA ILE A 76 13.75 -4.17 0.59
C ILE A 76 14.79 -5.27 0.66
N ASP A 77 14.44 -6.38 1.34
CA ASP A 77 15.27 -7.57 1.37
C ASP A 77 15.15 -8.33 0.04
N ARG A 78 16.24 -8.36 -0.72
CA ARG A 78 16.30 -9.02 -2.02
C ARG A 78 15.99 -10.50 -1.94
N ASP A 79 16.52 -11.19 -0.93
CA ASP A 79 16.34 -12.64 -0.77
C ASP A 79 14.86 -12.99 -0.56
N SER A 80 14.14 -12.18 0.22
CA SER A 80 12.69 -12.33 0.40
C SER A 80 11.93 -12.11 -0.91
N ALA A 81 12.28 -11.07 -1.67
CA ALA A 81 11.65 -10.78 -2.95
C ALA A 81 11.88 -11.91 -3.97
N GLU A 82 13.11 -12.43 -4.07
CA GLU A 82 13.45 -13.54 -4.95
C GLU A 82 12.73 -14.83 -4.56
N LYS A 83 12.60 -15.13 -3.25
CA LYS A 83 11.81 -16.28 -2.77
C LYS A 83 10.33 -16.17 -3.15
N TRP A 84 9.72 -14.97 -3.12
CA TRP A 84 8.35 -14.80 -3.61
C TRP A 84 8.25 -15.08 -5.10
N LEU A 85 9.23 -14.65 -5.91
CA LEU A 85 9.27 -14.94 -7.35
C LEU A 85 9.50 -16.43 -7.63
N GLU A 86 10.29 -17.11 -6.83
CA GLU A 86 10.44 -18.59 -6.91
C GLU A 86 9.11 -19.29 -6.65
N LEU A 87 8.36 -18.87 -5.61
CA LEU A 87 7.02 -19.38 -5.33
C LEU A 87 6.04 -19.07 -6.48
N ALA A 88 6.16 -17.91 -7.09
CA ALA A 88 5.41 -17.53 -8.29
C ALA A 88 5.81 -18.35 -9.54
N ARG A 89 6.95 -19.05 -9.53
CA ARG A 89 7.59 -19.72 -10.66
C ARG A 89 7.88 -18.78 -11.83
N LEU A 90 8.30 -17.57 -11.52
CA LEU A 90 8.62 -16.52 -12.48
C LEU A 90 10.07 -16.06 -12.33
N LYS A 91 10.60 -15.49 -13.41
CA LYS A 91 11.91 -14.83 -13.46
C LYS A 91 11.82 -13.51 -14.22
N PRO A 92 11.01 -12.54 -13.77
CA PRO A 92 10.98 -11.23 -14.38
C PRO A 92 12.29 -10.48 -14.10
N GLU A 93 12.51 -9.39 -14.82
CA GLU A 93 13.53 -8.42 -14.42
C GLU A 93 13.10 -7.78 -13.08
N LEU A 94 13.86 -8.03 -12.01
CA LEU A 94 13.57 -7.50 -10.66
C LEU A 94 14.37 -6.24 -10.39
N ARG A 95 13.66 -5.13 -10.15
CA ARG A 95 14.22 -3.85 -9.71
C ARG A 95 13.73 -3.53 -8.29
N LEU A 96 14.69 -3.19 -7.41
CA LEU A 96 14.40 -2.73 -6.04
C LEU A 96 14.72 -1.25 -5.94
N VAL A 97 13.76 -0.44 -5.52
CA VAL A 97 13.88 1.01 -5.37
C VAL A 97 13.58 1.36 -3.91
N GLN A 98 14.56 1.94 -3.22
CA GLN A 98 14.31 2.54 -1.92
C GLN A 98 13.93 3.99 -2.13
N GLY A 99 12.70 4.36 -1.73
CA GLY A 99 12.19 5.71 -1.91
C GLY A 99 10.79 5.88 -1.36
N ASP A 100 10.35 7.12 -1.30
CA ASP A 100 9.02 7.48 -0.85
C ASP A 100 8.01 7.32 -1.98
N ALA A 101 6.91 6.61 -1.74
CA ALA A 101 5.87 6.41 -2.73
C ALA A 101 5.20 7.72 -3.20
N ARG A 102 5.28 8.80 -2.39
CA ARG A 102 4.83 10.15 -2.77
C ARG A 102 5.62 10.74 -3.93
N GLU A 103 6.84 10.26 -4.12
CA GLU A 103 7.77 10.68 -5.16
C GLU A 103 7.87 9.69 -6.33
N VAL A 104 6.93 8.75 -6.42
CA VAL A 104 6.95 7.66 -7.40
C VAL A 104 7.15 8.15 -8.83
N GLY A 105 6.56 9.30 -9.17
CA GLY A 105 6.68 9.92 -10.49
C GLY A 105 8.09 10.36 -10.89
N GLU A 106 9.00 10.46 -9.93
CA GLU A 106 10.41 10.84 -10.14
C GLU A 106 11.36 9.64 -9.97
N LEU A 107 10.89 8.56 -9.33
CA LEU A 107 11.73 7.43 -8.93
C LEU A 107 11.71 6.27 -9.94
N VAL A 108 10.65 6.16 -10.72
CA VAL A 108 10.47 5.04 -11.66
C VAL A 108 9.97 5.50 -13.02
N ASP A 109 10.29 4.70 -14.03
CA ASP A 109 9.80 4.89 -15.39
C ASP A 109 8.35 4.40 -15.55
N GLU A 110 7.86 4.37 -16.79
CA GLU A 110 6.50 3.91 -17.12
C GLU A 110 6.26 2.43 -16.78
N HIS A 111 5.10 2.15 -16.20
CA HIS A 111 4.61 0.83 -15.84
C HIS A 111 3.22 0.58 -16.43
N ASP A 112 2.82 -0.70 -16.49
CA ASP A 112 1.53 -1.12 -17.05
C ASP A 112 0.52 -1.43 -15.93
N VAL A 113 1.00 -1.89 -14.76
CA VAL A 113 0.17 -2.08 -13.55
C VAL A 113 0.92 -1.55 -12.34
N VAL A 114 0.22 -0.79 -11.52
CA VAL A 114 0.70 -0.33 -10.21
C VAL A 114 -0.21 -0.89 -9.13
N VAL A 115 0.37 -1.39 -8.05
CA VAL A 115 -0.39 -1.90 -6.90
C VAL A 115 0.09 -1.24 -5.61
N LEU A 116 -0.87 -0.83 -4.76
CA LEU A 116 -0.67 -0.43 -3.37
C LEU A 116 -1.44 -1.40 -2.50
N TRP A 117 -0.75 -2.31 -1.83
CA TRP A 117 -1.37 -3.43 -1.13
C TRP A 117 -1.09 -3.43 0.37
N GLY A 118 -1.88 -4.18 1.13
CA GLY A 118 -1.66 -4.38 2.56
C GLY A 118 -2.26 -3.29 3.43
N LEU A 119 -3.34 -2.65 2.99
CA LEU A 119 -4.07 -1.62 3.74
C LEU A 119 -3.19 -0.40 4.09
N THR A 120 -2.35 0.04 3.14
CA THR A 120 -1.28 1.03 3.35
C THR A 120 -1.77 2.48 3.29
N MET A 121 -2.93 2.75 2.67
CA MET A 121 -3.47 4.11 2.51
C MET A 121 -3.48 4.98 3.78
N PRO A 122 -3.69 4.47 5.00
CA PRO A 122 -3.67 5.30 6.21
C PRO A 122 -2.36 6.02 6.51
N HIS A 123 -1.26 5.60 5.92
CA HIS A 123 0.05 6.27 6.06
C HIS A 123 0.18 7.54 5.23
N PHE A 124 -0.78 7.79 4.34
CA PHE A 124 -0.85 8.99 3.51
C PHE A 124 -1.98 9.87 4.04
N ASP A 125 -1.68 11.11 4.40
CA ASP A 125 -2.69 12.12 4.62
C ASP A 125 -3.32 12.57 3.29
N PRO A 126 -4.36 13.42 3.27
CA PRO A 126 -4.99 13.85 2.03
C PRO A 126 -4.04 14.54 1.03
N PHE A 127 -3.05 15.30 1.51
CA PHE A 127 -2.07 15.98 0.65
C PHE A 127 -1.08 14.98 0.07
N ASP A 128 -0.61 14.05 0.89
CA ASP A 128 0.25 12.95 0.47
C ASP A 128 -0.45 12.03 -0.54
N ALA A 129 -1.74 11.76 -0.32
CA ALA A 129 -2.54 10.96 -1.25
C ALA A 129 -2.69 11.64 -2.62
N VAL A 130 -2.87 12.97 -2.67
CA VAL A 130 -2.88 13.72 -3.93
C VAL A 130 -1.55 13.53 -4.68
N ARG A 131 -0.41 13.65 -4.01
CA ARG A 131 0.93 13.43 -4.59
C ARG A 131 1.08 12.01 -5.12
N LEU A 132 0.68 11.01 -4.30
CA LEU A 132 0.72 9.59 -4.66
C LEU A 132 -0.09 9.31 -5.93
N PHE A 133 -1.36 9.74 -5.97
CA PHE A 133 -2.24 9.50 -7.12
C PHE A 133 -1.75 10.23 -8.38
N ALA A 134 -1.24 11.46 -8.24
CA ALA A 134 -0.63 12.20 -9.35
C ALA A 134 0.63 11.47 -9.85
N GLY A 135 1.53 11.06 -8.95
CA GLY A 135 2.74 10.32 -9.30
C GLY A 135 2.42 9.00 -10.01
N VAL A 136 1.46 8.23 -9.50
CA VAL A 136 1.03 6.97 -10.13
C VAL A 136 0.42 7.21 -11.52
N ALA A 137 -0.41 8.25 -11.69
CA ALA A 137 -0.99 8.58 -13.00
C ALA A 137 0.07 9.02 -14.04
N ARG A 138 1.23 9.54 -13.59
CA ARG A 138 2.36 9.91 -14.47
C ARG A 138 3.17 8.71 -14.93
N VAL A 139 3.30 7.69 -14.07
CA VAL A 139 4.10 6.49 -14.39
C VAL A 139 3.29 5.36 -15.00
N LEU A 140 1.99 5.51 -15.14
CA LEU A 140 1.14 4.54 -15.83
C LEU A 140 1.01 4.88 -17.31
N GLY A 141 1.20 3.88 -18.17
CA GLY A 141 0.87 3.95 -19.58
C GLY A 141 -0.65 4.17 -19.82
N GLU A 142 -1.04 4.54 -21.01
CA GLU A 142 -2.42 4.91 -21.39
C GLU A 142 -3.47 3.85 -20.97
N ASN A 143 -3.13 2.56 -21.10
CA ASN A 143 -3.97 1.43 -20.71
C ASN A 143 -3.61 0.87 -19.32
N GLY A 144 -2.81 1.61 -18.56
CA GLY A 144 -2.35 1.18 -17.26
C GLY A 144 -3.45 1.11 -16.20
N VAL A 145 -3.22 0.27 -15.22
CA VAL A 145 -4.16 0.00 -14.12
C VAL A 145 -3.49 0.28 -12.77
N PHE A 146 -4.18 1.02 -11.91
CA PHE A 146 -3.79 1.20 -10.51
C PHE A 146 -4.75 0.47 -9.60
N LEU A 147 -4.22 -0.38 -8.72
CA LEU A 147 -4.96 -1.19 -7.74
C LEU A 147 -4.60 -0.74 -6.33
N ILE A 148 -5.61 -0.53 -5.49
CA ILE A 148 -5.43 -0.25 -4.06
C ILE A 148 -6.25 -1.25 -3.25
N GLU A 149 -5.60 -2.01 -2.37
CA GLU A 149 -6.29 -2.77 -1.33
C GLU A 149 -6.48 -1.88 -0.10
N ASP A 150 -7.72 -1.65 0.31
CA ASP A 150 -8.03 -0.95 1.56
C ASP A 150 -9.33 -1.47 2.18
N MET A 151 -9.78 -0.78 3.21
CA MET A 151 -11.08 -0.94 3.86
C MET A 151 -11.65 0.43 4.21
N ASP A 152 -12.96 0.56 4.24
CA ASP A 152 -13.59 1.79 4.75
C ASP A 152 -13.33 1.94 6.25
N ARG A 153 -12.30 2.73 6.58
CA ARG A 153 -11.88 2.90 7.99
C ARG A 153 -12.82 3.77 8.79
N VAL A 154 -13.54 4.68 8.15
CA VAL A 154 -14.57 5.46 8.82
C VAL A 154 -15.70 4.54 9.26
N TYR A 155 -16.14 3.66 8.38
CA TYR A 155 -17.17 2.69 8.71
C TYR A 155 -16.68 1.66 9.76
N TRP A 156 -15.55 0.99 9.51
CA TRP A 156 -15.10 -0.11 10.35
C TRP A 156 -14.51 0.33 11.69
N VAL A 157 -13.66 1.36 11.70
CA VAL A 157 -12.94 1.80 12.91
C VAL A 157 -13.80 2.76 13.74
N MET A 158 -14.44 3.77 13.09
CA MET A 158 -15.19 4.78 13.83
C MET A 158 -16.59 4.29 14.18
N TYR A 159 -17.34 3.76 13.21
CA TYR A 159 -18.74 3.38 13.41
C TYR A 159 -18.91 1.98 14.01
N ARG A 160 -18.29 0.94 13.40
CA ARG A 160 -18.53 -0.45 13.84
C ARG A 160 -17.79 -0.81 15.13
N ALA A 161 -16.49 -0.52 15.22
CA ALA A 161 -15.66 -0.89 16.39
C ALA A 161 -15.68 0.18 17.49
N GLY A 162 -15.96 1.43 17.14
CA GLY A 162 -15.72 2.61 17.96
C GLY A 162 -14.22 2.87 18.12
N TYR A 163 -13.79 4.10 17.91
CA TYR A 163 -12.39 4.47 18.01
C TYR A 163 -11.78 4.10 19.37
N LYS A 164 -10.72 3.31 19.37
CA LYS A 164 -10.04 2.87 20.59
C LYS A 164 -8.82 3.74 20.88
N ARG A 165 -8.86 4.48 21.99
CA ARG A 165 -7.72 5.28 22.45
C ARG A 165 -6.51 4.42 22.86
N PHE A 166 -6.75 3.17 23.22
CA PHE A 166 -5.74 2.16 23.54
C PHE A 166 -6.04 0.88 22.78
N LEU A 167 -5.02 0.29 22.13
CA LEU A 167 -5.10 -0.98 21.41
C LEU A 167 -3.92 -1.86 21.77
N VAL A 168 -4.15 -3.16 21.89
CA VAL A 168 -3.10 -4.18 21.86
C VAL A 168 -2.91 -4.56 20.39
N GLU A 169 -1.76 -4.22 19.83
CA GLU A 169 -1.44 -4.44 18.42
C GLU A 169 -0.94 -5.87 18.13
N GLY A 170 -0.25 -6.47 19.11
CA GLY A 170 0.26 -7.81 18.97
C GLY A 170 1.12 -8.26 20.13
N ARG A 171 1.60 -9.51 20.01
CA ARG A 171 2.56 -10.10 20.96
C ARG A 171 3.72 -10.71 20.20
N LYS A 172 4.94 -10.53 20.71
CA LYS A 172 6.17 -11.13 20.19
C LYS A 172 6.97 -11.70 21.39
N GLY A 173 6.94 -13.00 21.55
CA GLY A 173 7.47 -13.65 22.74
C GLY A 173 6.72 -13.22 24.02
N ASP A 174 7.45 -12.76 25.02
CA ASP A 174 6.93 -12.24 26.30
C ASP A 174 6.50 -10.76 26.24
N ARG A 175 6.72 -10.09 25.10
CA ARG A 175 6.42 -8.67 24.93
C ARG A 175 5.06 -8.48 24.28
N THR A 176 4.28 -7.55 24.81
CA THR A 176 3.05 -7.05 24.21
C THR A 176 3.31 -5.67 23.64
N ILE A 177 2.89 -5.45 22.40
CA ILE A 177 2.94 -4.13 21.76
C ILE A 177 1.55 -3.53 21.85
N ALA A 178 1.48 -2.32 22.41
CA ALA A 178 0.24 -1.56 22.49
C ALA A 178 0.41 -0.20 21.82
N SER A 179 -0.66 0.34 21.24
CA SER A 179 -0.69 1.70 20.75
C SER A 179 -1.68 2.55 21.53
N MET A 180 -1.33 3.82 21.71
CA MET A 180 -2.14 4.80 22.42
C MET A 180 -2.35 6.03 21.56
N HIS A 181 -3.56 6.61 21.60
CA HIS A 181 -3.84 7.90 21.00
C HIS A 181 -3.07 9.01 21.73
N GLU A 182 -2.32 9.79 20.99
CA GLU A 182 -1.51 10.89 21.52
C GLU A 182 -1.95 12.28 21.01
N GLY A 183 -2.73 12.33 19.93
CA GLY A 183 -3.19 13.59 19.38
C GLY A 183 -3.90 13.46 18.04
N TYR A 184 -4.35 14.62 17.55
CA TYR A 184 -4.97 14.75 16.24
C TYR A 184 -4.45 16.02 15.56
N ASP A 185 -4.00 15.87 14.31
CA ASP A 185 -3.64 17.01 13.47
C ASP A 185 -4.83 17.39 12.59
N PHE A 186 -5.32 18.61 12.73
CA PHE A 186 -6.47 19.13 11.98
C PHE A 186 -6.14 19.45 10.52
N VAL A 187 -4.89 19.74 10.20
CA VAL A 187 -4.48 20.07 8.83
C VAL A 187 -4.33 18.80 8.01
N GLY A 188 -3.54 17.84 8.50
CA GLY A 188 -3.38 16.54 7.85
C GLY A 188 -4.54 15.58 8.08
N GLY A 189 -5.48 15.90 8.99
CA GLY A 189 -6.58 15.00 9.33
C GLY A 189 -6.10 13.68 9.91
N THR A 190 -4.96 13.66 10.61
CA THR A 190 -4.31 12.45 11.07
C THR A 190 -4.42 12.23 12.57
N PHE A 191 -4.61 10.99 12.96
CA PHE A 191 -4.59 10.53 14.35
C PHE A 191 -3.20 10.05 14.71
N ARG A 192 -2.55 10.71 15.65
CA ARG A 192 -1.24 10.33 16.16
C ARG A 192 -1.37 9.21 17.18
N ARG A 193 -0.64 8.10 16.95
CA ARG A 193 -0.56 6.96 17.86
C ARG A 193 0.87 6.69 18.25
N GLY A 194 1.13 6.70 19.57
CA GLY A 194 2.39 6.21 20.14
C GLY A 194 2.34 4.71 20.36
N TYR A 195 3.43 4.01 20.05
CA TYR A 195 3.59 2.57 20.25
C TYR A 195 4.48 2.29 21.45
N TYR A 196 4.05 1.32 22.26
CA TYR A 196 4.68 1.01 23.56
C TYR A 196 4.89 -0.48 23.72
N VAL A 197 6.05 -0.86 24.29
CA VAL A 197 6.35 -2.23 24.70
C VAL A 197 5.94 -2.42 26.16
N LEU A 198 5.17 -3.47 26.43
CA LEU A 198 4.74 -3.91 27.76
C LEU A 198 5.45 -5.22 28.14
N PRO A 199 5.81 -5.40 29.42
CA PRO A 199 5.69 -4.48 30.55
C PRO A 199 6.69 -3.32 30.47
N GLY A 200 6.45 -2.27 31.25
CA GLY A 200 7.38 -1.14 31.38
C GLY A 200 7.00 0.12 30.60
N PHE A 201 5.99 0.09 29.73
CA PHE A 201 5.51 1.25 28.97
C PHE A 201 6.60 2.03 28.21
N ARG A 202 7.61 1.31 27.70
CA ARG A 202 8.67 1.95 26.92
C ARG A 202 8.15 2.32 25.52
N LYS A 203 8.11 3.61 25.20
CA LYS A 203 7.74 4.09 23.88
C LYS A 203 8.76 3.64 22.84
N VAL A 204 8.28 3.06 21.74
CA VAL A 204 9.10 2.53 20.64
C VAL A 204 8.81 3.20 19.29
N GLY A 205 7.87 4.13 19.24
CA GLY A 205 7.61 4.87 18.02
C GLY A 205 6.33 5.68 18.08
N THR A 206 6.12 6.45 17.03
CA THR A 206 4.88 7.19 16.77
C THR A 206 4.55 7.07 15.31
N VAL A 207 3.27 6.87 14.98
CA VAL A 207 2.76 6.85 13.60
C VAL A 207 1.52 7.73 13.54
N ASP A 208 1.42 8.50 12.49
CA ASP A 208 0.24 9.27 12.15
C ASP A 208 -0.58 8.49 11.12
N PHE A 209 -1.90 8.37 11.33
CA PHE A 209 -2.82 7.65 10.46
C PHE A 209 -3.97 8.53 10.05
N HIS A 210 -4.23 8.61 8.76
CA HIS A 210 -5.49 9.13 8.24
C HIS A 210 -6.49 7.99 8.06
N TYR A 211 -7.74 8.15 8.55
CA TYR A 211 -8.77 7.11 8.42
C TYR A 211 -9.64 7.38 7.19
N TRP A 212 -9.22 6.80 6.07
CA TRP A 212 -9.88 6.91 4.79
C TRP A 212 -11.24 6.18 4.77
N ASP A 213 -12.24 6.80 4.17
CA ASP A 213 -13.39 6.12 3.62
C ASP A 213 -13.15 5.77 2.14
N ILE A 214 -13.85 4.77 1.63
CA ILE A 214 -13.70 4.31 0.25
C ILE A 214 -14.17 5.38 -0.75
N SER A 215 -15.25 6.10 -0.41
CA SER A 215 -15.83 7.10 -1.32
C SER A 215 -14.88 8.27 -1.58
N THR A 216 -14.17 8.73 -0.56
CA THR A 216 -13.16 9.79 -0.69
C THR A 216 -11.97 9.33 -1.54
N GLN A 217 -11.50 8.09 -1.36
CA GLN A 217 -10.44 7.51 -2.20
C GLN A 217 -10.87 7.41 -3.68
N LEU A 218 -12.11 6.96 -3.94
CA LEU A 218 -12.65 6.91 -5.31
C LEU A 218 -12.78 8.30 -5.92
N ALA A 219 -13.25 9.28 -5.15
CA ALA A 219 -13.38 10.67 -5.61
C ALA A 219 -12.01 11.28 -5.94
N LEU A 220 -11.01 11.07 -5.08
CA LEU A 220 -9.63 11.49 -5.33
C LEU A 220 -9.07 10.83 -6.59
N GLY A 221 -9.23 9.51 -6.72
CA GLY A 221 -8.80 8.78 -7.92
C GLY A 221 -9.47 9.30 -9.19
N ARG A 222 -10.73 9.70 -9.14
CA ARG A 222 -11.45 10.27 -10.29
C ARG A 222 -10.86 11.58 -10.83
N ILE A 223 -10.11 12.31 -10.02
CA ILE A 223 -9.36 13.48 -10.48
C ILE A 223 -8.29 13.05 -11.49
N PHE A 224 -7.53 12.01 -11.16
CA PHE A 224 -6.35 11.57 -11.92
C PHE A 224 -6.61 10.46 -12.93
N PHE A 225 -7.79 9.81 -12.86
CA PHE A 225 -8.15 8.67 -13.72
C PHE A 225 -9.49 8.87 -14.39
N GLY A 226 -9.62 8.35 -15.61
CA GLY A 226 -10.85 8.41 -16.42
C GLY A 226 -11.91 7.43 -15.94
N GLU A 227 -11.50 6.28 -15.42
CA GLU A 227 -12.38 5.20 -14.95
C GLU A 227 -11.97 4.74 -13.56
N TYR A 228 -12.95 4.30 -12.79
CA TYR A 228 -12.75 3.68 -11.49
C TYR A 228 -13.74 2.54 -11.27
N GLY A 229 -13.35 1.59 -10.42
CA GLY A 229 -14.17 0.49 -9.98
C GLY A 229 -13.90 0.13 -8.52
N LEU A 230 -14.80 -0.64 -7.94
CA LEU A 230 -14.66 -1.19 -6.60
C LEU A 230 -15.07 -2.66 -6.63
N VAL A 231 -14.17 -3.54 -6.19
CA VAL A 231 -14.48 -4.94 -5.89
C VAL A 231 -14.53 -5.06 -4.38
N LYS A 232 -15.73 -5.28 -3.84
CA LYS A 232 -15.91 -5.35 -2.40
C LYS A 232 -15.44 -6.70 -1.86
N ARG A 233 -14.90 -6.68 -0.66
CA ARG A 233 -14.56 -7.90 0.08
C ARG A 233 -15.72 -8.90 0.14
N GLU A 234 -16.96 -8.42 0.27
CA GLU A 234 -18.16 -9.25 0.32
C GLU A 234 -18.44 -9.96 -1.01
N ASP A 235 -18.08 -9.34 -2.14
CA ASP A 235 -18.36 -9.86 -3.48
C ASP A 235 -17.39 -10.98 -3.88
N HIS A 236 -16.08 -10.84 -3.55
CA HIS A 236 -15.08 -11.86 -3.89
C HIS A 236 -14.93 -12.94 -2.81
N GLY A 237 -15.22 -12.66 -1.55
CA GLY A 237 -15.22 -13.63 -0.45
C GLY A 237 -13.84 -14.22 -0.06
N ILE A 238 -12.74 -13.74 -0.65
CA ILE A 238 -11.39 -14.27 -0.41
C ILE A 238 -10.89 -13.78 0.94
N ALA A 239 -10.62 -14.71 1.84
CA ALA A 239 -10.19 -14.39 3.20
C ALA A 239 -8.84 -13.66 3.22
N GLY A 240 -8.78 -12.54 3.98
CA GLY A 240 -7.55 -11.76 4.15
C GLY A 240 -7.25 -10.79 3.00
N VAL A 241 -8.15 -10.64 2.04
CA VAL A 241 -8.15 -9.57 1.03
C VAL A 241 -9.24 -8.56 1.39
N GLY A 242 -8.90 -7.28 1.37
CA GLY A 242 -9.81 -6.15 1.63
C GLY A 242 -10.71 -5.80 0.46
N ASP A 243 -11.29 -4.60 0.51
CA ASP A 243 -11.92 -4.00 -0.66
C ASP A 243 -10.82 -3.56 -1.62
N VAL A 244 -11.02 -3.71 -2.95
CA VAL A 244 -10.02 -3.33 -3.94
C VAL A 244 -10.58 -2.27 -4.87
N LEU A 245 -9.92 -1.09 -4.85
CA LEU A 245 -10.20 -0.01 -5.76
C LEU A 245 -9.36 -0.21 -7.03
N ILE A 246 -9.99 0.03 -8.18
CA ILE A 246 -9.38 -0.13 -9.50
C ILE A 246 -9.50 1.20 -10.24
N PHE A 247 -8.37 1.73 -10.72
CA PHE A 247 -8.34 2.97 -11.48
C PHE A 247 -7.69 2.73 -12.84
N LYS A 248 -8.30 3.30 -13.91
CA LYS A 248 -7.84 3.15 -15.30
C LYS A 248 -7.90 4.49 -16.02
N LYS A 249 -7.25 4.54 -17.19
CA LYS A 249 -7.17 5.72 -18.04
C LYS A 249 -6.54 6.91 -17.31
N PRO A 250 -5.24 6.83 -16.98
CA PRO A 250 -4.53 7.89 -16.29
C PRO A 250 -4.60 9.20 -17.07
N LYS A 251 -4.83 10.30 -16.37
CA LYS A 251 -4.90 11.66 -16.91
C LYS A 251 -3.55 12.36 -16.68
N GLY A 252 -2.55 12.00 -17.47
CA GLY A 252 -1.17 12.47 -17.29
C GLY A 252 -1.02 13.99 -17.29
N ASP A 253 -1.85 14.73 -18.05
CA ASP A 253 -1.80 16.20 -18.06
C ASP A 253 -2.24 16.80 -16.71
N VAL A 254 -3.34 16.30 -16.15
CA VAL A 254 -3.80 16.70 -14.80
C VAL A 254 -2.76 16.38 -13.76
N ALA A 255 -2.18 15.18 -13.83
CA ALA A 255 -1.16 14.72 -12.91
C ALA A 255 0.12 15.59 -12.96
N ARG A 256 0.55 16.04 -14.13
CA ARG A 256 1.71 16.96 -14.28
C ARG A 256 1.43 18.32 -13.63
N LEU A 257 0.29 18.91 -13.92
CA LEU A 257 -0.10 20.22 -13.35
C LEU A 257 -0.11 20.18 -11.81
N VAL A 258 -0.68 19.12 -11.23
CA VAL A 258 -0.72 18.95 -9.78
C VAL A 258 0.70 18.72 -9.22
N ALA A 259 1.54 17.92 -9.87
CA ALA A 259 2.91 17.68 -9.41
C ALA A 259 3.75 18.96 -9.40
N GLU A 260 3.58 19.85 -10.38
CA GLU A 260 4.25 21.16 -10.45
C GLU A 260 3.80 22.06 -9.29
N ASP A 261 2.51 22.10 -8.98
CA ASP A 261 1.96 22.92 -7.90
C ASP A 261 2.41 22.43 -6.50
N PHE A 262 2.34 21.13 -6.26
CA PHE A 262 2.77 20.53 -4.98
C PHE A 262 4.29 20.43 -4.82
N GLY A 263 5.06 20.54 -5.90
CA GLY A 263 6.54 20.53 -5.89
C GLY A 263 7.15 21.89 -5.53
N ALA A 264 6.38 22.98 -5.63
CA ALA A 264 6.85 24.29 -5.22
C ALA A 264 6.96 24.35 -3.69
N PRO A 265 8.12 24.76 -3.12
CA PRO A 265 8.22 24.96 -1.67
C PRO A 265 7.19 26.01 -1.27
N HIS A 266 6.31 25.68 -0.34
CA HIS A 266 5.45 26.67 0.27
C HIS A 266 6.36 27.73 0.89
N SER A 267 6.38 28.94 0.31
CA SER A 267 6.98 30.11 0.94
C SER A 267 6.20 30.37 2.22
N GLU A 268 6.87 30.16 3.37
CA GLU A 268 6.38 30.53 4.69
C GLU A 268 6.01 32.02 4.78
#